data_a2be55c0d19a1def0b3dfbdba6a50368
#
_entry.id   a2be55c0d19a1def0b3dfbdba6a50368
#
_cell.length_a   1.000
_cell.length_b   1.000
_cell.length_c   1.000
_cell.angle_alpha   90.00
_cell.angle_beta   90.00
_cell.angle_gamma   90.00
#
_symmetry.space_group_name_H-M   'P 1'
#
loop_
_entity.id
_entity.type
_entity.pdbx_description
1 polymer ?
#
loop_
_entity_poly.entity_id
_entity_poly.type
_entity_poly.pdbx_seq_one_letter_code
_entity_poly.pdbx_strand_id
1 'polypeptide(L)'
;MRIPLLLLLIIVFPVMVFAQSGEITGKVRHAGTQVPVGQANVFLSNSTSGTSTRDDGTFTLSDLKPGQYTLVVSIVGYDTYTRSVLVGNQTVNLDIELTQSVTELHEIVITTPADWKKNYEQFVKDFIGTDDNAKYCTVINPHAVTLQYHKARQTLEAYTDDFLVVENLALGYRVKFLLKSFSADRISGITSYEGERLFQELKGSKKQEEEWHKKRREAYYGSPMHFYRSLSSDKLKDEGFIMMKYTRMLNPNRPQEQVIQQKIRFFNDGRHRDSINYWISMENLSKYYREDLDRTPMPAEQ
;
A
#
# COMPACT_ATOMS: atom_id res chain seq x y z
N MET A 1 -11.19 -50.43 -45.26
CA MET A 1 -10.67 -50.24 -43.89
C MET A 1 -9.57 -49.19 -43.91
N ARG A 2 -9.91 -47.88 -44.07
CA ARG A 2 -8.94 -46.75 -44.19
C ARG A 2 -9.31 -45.53 -43.33
N ILE A 3 -10.20 -45.71 -42.35
CA ILE A 3 -10.74 -44.62 -41.50
C ILE A 3 -9.92 -44.38 -40.21
N PRO A 4 -9.13 -45.31 -39.63
CA PRO A 4 -8.47 -45.02 -38.33
C PRO A 4 -7.24 -44.11 -38.44
N LEU A 5 -6.64 -43.90 -39.61
CA LEU A 5 -5.43 -43.08 -39.76
C LEU A 5 -5.71 -41.57 -39.72
N LEU A 6 -6.91 -41.18 -40.20
CA LEU A 6 -7.33 -39.77 -40.20
C LEU A 6 -7.78 -39.26 -38.81
N LEU A 7 -8.32 -40.18 -38.01
CA LEU A 7 -8.73 -39.88 -36.62
C LEU A 7 -7.52 -39.71 -35.67
N LEU A 8 -6.41 -40.39 -35.96
CA LEU A 8 -5.16 -40.27 -35.21
C LEU A 8 -4.45 -38.95 -35.49
N LEU A 9 -4.64 -38.35 -36.68
CA LEU A 9 -4.02 -37.07 -37.04
C LEU A 9 -4.65 -35.87 -36.33
N ILE A 10 -5.92 -35.97 -35.90
CA ILE A 10 -6.64 -34.90 -35.16
C ILE A 10 -6.20 -34.85 -33.71
N ILE A 11 -5.72 -35.93 -33.11
CA ILE A 11 -5.29 -36.01 -31.71
C ILE A 11 -3.90 -35.38 -31.48
N VAL A 12 -3.10 -35.20 -32.54
CA VAL A 12 -1.71 -34.72 -32.43
C VAL A 12 -1.56 -33.23 -32.75
N PHE A 13 -2.66 -32.53 -33.05
CA PHE A 13 -2.57 -31.06 -33.20
C PHE A 13 -2.47 -30.45 -31.82
N PRO A 14 -1.27 -29.98 -31.36
CA PRO A 14 -1.19 -29.26 -30.10
C PRO A 14 -2.03 -28.00 -30.29
N VAL A 15 -3.12 -27.88 -29.54
CA VAL A 15 -3.83 -26.62 -29.43
C VAL A 15 -2.84 -25.69 -28.74
N MET A 16 -2.13 -24.89 -29.52
CA MET A 16 -1.34 -23.77 -29.02
C MET A 16 -2.34 -22.79 -28.40
N VAL A 17 -2.63 -22.98 -27.14
CA VAL A 17 -3.33 -21.98 -26.33
C VAL A 17 -2.34 -20.82 -26.16
N PHE A 18 -2.39 -19.88 -27.09
CA PHE A 18 -1.76 -18.59 -26.88
C PHE A 18 -2.43 -18.00 -25.63
N ALA A 19 -1.69 -17.93 -24.54
CA ALA A 19 -2.11 -17.13 -23.41
C ALA A 19 -2.24 -15.70 -23.93
N GLN A 20 -3.47 -15.27 -24.20
CA GLN A 20 -3.72 -13.91 -24.66
C GLN A 20 -3.36 -12.97 -23.50
N SER A 21 -2.27 -12.24 -23.65
CA SER A 21 -1.86 -11.19 -22.73
C SER A 21 -2.59 -9.90 -23.10
N GLY A 22 -3.07 -9.19 -22.10
CA GLY A 22 -3.64 -7.87 -22.29
C GLY A 22 -2.56 -6.80 -22.42
N GLU A 23 -2.95 -5.66 -22.91
CA GLU A 23 -2.09 -4.50 -23.09
C GLU A 23 -2.81 -3.22 -22.69
N ILE A 24 -2.09 -2.29 -22.08
CA ILE A 24 -2.54 -0.92 -21.87
C ILE A 24 -1.60 0.00 -22.65
N THR A 25 -2.17 0.79 -23.54
CA THR A 25 -1.44 1.85 -24.28
C THR A 25 -2.08 3.19 -23.98
N GLY A 26 -1.35 4.26 -24.22
CA GLY A 26 -1.96 5.58 -24.07
C GLY A 26 -1.00 6.72 -24.30
N LYS A 27 -1.52 7.91 -24.06
CA LYS A 27 -0.78 9.16 -24.16
C LYS A 27 -1.03 10.01 -22.91
N VAL A 28 0.04 10.59 -22.38
CA VAL A 28 0.01 11.50 -21.23
C VAL A 28 0.26 12.91 -21.72
N ARG A 29 -0.60 13.84 -21.32
CA ARG A 29 -0.54 15.26 -21.71
C ARG A 29 -0.72 16.16 -20.50
N HIS A 30 -0.25 17.38 -20.62
CA HIS A 30 -0.52 18.44 -19.66
C HIS A 30 -1.97 18.92 -19.80
N ALA A 31 -2.73 18.95 -18.71
CA ALA A 31 -4.09 19.49 -18.69
C ALA A 31 -4.10 20.95 -19.16
N GLY A 32 -5.07 21.28 -20.00
CA GLY A 32 -5.26 22.63 -20.56
C GLY A 32 -4.37 22.99 -21.77
N THR A 33 -3.07 22.64 -21.78
CA THR A 33 -2.18 22.97 -22.91
C THR A 33 -2.04 21.84 -23.93
N GLN A 34 -2.41 20.63 -23.58
CA GLN A 34 -2.32 19.41 -24.41
C GLN A 34 -0.88 19.05 -24.84
N VAL A 35 0.13 19.70 -24.24
CA VAL A 35 1.55 19.38 -24.49
C VAL A 35 1.84 17.97 -23.95
N PRO A 36 2.52 17.09 -24.72
CA PRO A 36 2.92 15.78 -24.25
C PRO A 36 3.79 15.85 -23.00
N VAL A 37 3.59 14.92 -22.06
CA VAL A 37 4.43 14.77 -20.87
C VAL A 37 5.32 13.53 -21.04
N GLY A 38 6.60 13.77 -21.35
CA GLY A 38 7.62 12.74 -21.43
C GLY A 38 8.20 12.39 -20.05
N GLN A 39 8.81 11.19 -19.93
CA GLN A 39 9.49 10.68 -18.74
C GLN A 39 8.58 10.54 -17.50
N ALA A 40 7.26 10.58 -17.65
CA ALA A 40 6.34 10.25 -16.56
C ALA A 40 6.38 8.75 -16.28
N ASN A 41 6.43 8.38 -15.01
CA ASN A 41 6.33 6.97 -14.60
C ASN A 41 4.89 6.49 -14.79
N VAL A 42 4.70 5.37 -15.48
CA VAL A 42 3.41 4.74 -15.71
C VAL A 42 3.51 3.29 -15.22
N PHE A 43 2.69 2.92 -14.24
CA PHE A 43 2.78 1.58 -13.66
C PHE A 43 1.45 1.08 -13.11
N LEU A 44 1.37 -0.23 -12.90
CA LEU A 44 0.25 -0.86 -12.20
C LEU A 44 0.63 -1.02 -10.73
N SER A 45 -0.16 -0.39 -9.85
CA SER A 45 0.08 -0.46 -8.41
C SER A 45 0.09 -1.90 -7.89
N ASN A 46 0.96 -2.18 -6.94
CA ASN A 46 1.16 -3.50 -6.35
C ASN A 46 1.56 -4.60 -7.37
N SER A 47 2.22 -4.22 -8.46
CA SER A 47 2.71 -5.15 -9.48
C SER A 47 4.17 -4.89 -9.84
N THR A 48 4.70 -5.69 -10.75
CA THR A 48 6.03 -5.49 -11.36
C THR A 48 5.94 -4.79 -12.73
N SER A 49 4.74 -4.45 -13.19
CA SER A 49 4.51 -3.86 -14.51
C SER A 49 4.59 -2.35 -14.45
N GLY A 50 5.58 -1.79 -15.10
CA GLY A 50 5.80 -0.34 -15.17
C GLY A 50 6.70 0.06 -16.33
N THR A 51 6.51 1.28 -16.81
CA THR A 51 7.27 1.91 -17.88
C THR A 51 7.35 3.42 -17.63
N SER A 52 7.99 4.16 -18.52
CA SER A 52 7.93 5.61 -18.55
C SER A 52 7.39 6.07 -19.90
N THR A 53 6.74 7.25 -19.93
CA THR A 53 6.32 7.84 -21.18
C THR A 53 7.52 8.23 -22.04
N ARG A 54 7.38 8.10 -23.35
CA ARG A 54 8.33 8.64 -24.34
C ARG A 54 8.20 10.16 -24.39
N ASP A 55 9.11 10.82 -25.09
CA ASP A 55 9.10 12.29 -25.23
C ASP A 55 7.80 12.83 -25.87
N ASP A 56 7.13 12.01 -26.70
CA ASP A 56 5.83 12.33 -27.29
C ASP A 56 4.64 12.06 -26.37
N GLY A 57 4.91 11.65 -25.12
CA GLY A 57 3.94 11.31 -24.09
C GLY A 57 3.34 9.92 -24.21
N THR A 58 3.73 9.11 -25.21
CA THR A 58 3.16 7.75 -25.40
C THR A 58 3.76 6.75 -24.43
N PHE A 59 2.96 5.73 -24.06
CA PHE A 59 3.41 4.60 -23.24
C PHE A 59 2.73 3.31 -23.64
N THR A 60 3.34 2.19 -23.27
CA THR A 60 2.80 0.83 -23.46
C THR A 60 3.17 -0.05 -22.27
N LEU A 61 2.19 -0.72 -21.69
CA LEU A 61 2.33 -1.80 -20.72
C LEU A 61 1.80 -3.08 -21.36
N SER A 62 2.68 -4.00 -21.70
CA SER A 62 2.37 -5.27 -22.35
C SER A 62 2.43 -6.45 -21.38
N ASP A 63 2.06 -7.64 -21.89
CA ASP A 63 2.12 -8.91 -21.16
C ASP A 63 1.32 -8.95 -19.86
N LEU A 64 0.20 -8.23 -19.82
CA LEU A 64 -0.67 -8.15 -18.66
C LEU A 64 -1.63 -9.34 -18.63
N LYS A 65 -1.75 -9.96 -17.46
CA LYS A 65 -2.80 -10.97 -17.24
C LYS A 65 -4.16 -10.29 -17.16
N PRO A 66 -5.24 -10.94 -17.63
CA PRO A 66 -6.59 -10.43 -17.43
C PRO A 66 -6.87 -10.18 -15.94
N GLY A 67 -7.44 -9.02 -15.64
CA GLY A 67 -7.75 -8.62 -14.26
C GLY A 67 -8.01 -7.13 -14.11
N GLN A 68 -8.39 -6.73 -12.90
CA GLN A 68 -8.56 -5.33 -12.55
C GLN A 68 -7.29 -4.81 -11.90
N TYR A 69 -6.82 -3.66 -12.37
CA TYR A 69 -5.58 -3.02 -11.93
C TYR A 69 -5.82 -1.56 -11.58
N THR A 70 -4.99 -1.01 -10.72
CA THR A 70 -4.87 0.44 -10.52
C THR A 70 -3.70 0.94 -11.33
N LEU A 71 -3.98 1.65 -12.43
CA LEU A 71 -2.97 2.37 -13.21
C LEU A 71 -2.62 3.66 -12.48
N VAL A 72 -1.32 3.91 -12.38
CA VAL A 72 -0.76 5.11 -11.76
C VAL A 72 0.14 5.80 -12.76
N VAL A 73 0.00 7.12 -12.87
CA VAL A 73 0.93 7.97 -13.63
C VAL A 73 1.44 9.06 -12.72
N SER A 74 2.76 9.19 -12.63
CA SER A 74 3.43 10.12 -11.73
C SER A 74 4.65 10.74 -12.36
N ILE A 75 4.82 12.04 -12.16
CA ILE A 75 6.02 12.81 -12.46
C ILE A 75 6.10 13.98 -11.50
N VAL A 76 7.31 14.36 -11.09
CA VAL A 76 7.53 15.49 -10.18
C VAL A 76 6.93 16.78 -10.75
N GLY A 77 6.21 17.54 -9.92
CA GLY A 77 5.55 18.79 -10.30
C GLY A 77 4.12 18.63 -10.85
N TYR A 78 3.58 17.39 -10.85
CA TYR A 78 2.20 17.13 -11.23
C TYR A 78 1.49 16.28 -10.16
N ASP A 79 0.18 16.41 -10.09
CA ASP A 79 -0.65 15.54 -9.26
C ASP A 79 -0.58 14.11 -9.78
N THR A 80 -0.45 13.16 -8.88
CA THR A 80 -0.44 11.73 -9.23
C THR A 80 -1.81 11.33 -9.76
N TYR A 81 -1.85 10.83 -10.99
CA TYR A 81 -3.06 10.29 -11.60
C TYR A 81 -3.21 8.82 -11.23
N THR A 82 -4.41 8.43 -10.80
CA THR A 82 -4.77 7.04 -10.51
C THR A 82 -6.10 6.68 -11.17
N ARG A 83 -6.17 5.50 -11.79
CA ARG A 83 -7.39 4.99 -12.41
C ARG A 83 -7.48 3.47 -12.30
N SER A 84 -8.67 2.97 -11.95
CA SER A 84 -8.97 1.54 -12.07
C SER A 84 -9.19 1.16 -13.53
N VAL A 85 -8.47 0.14 -14.01
CA VAL A 85 -8.51 -0.34 -15.39
C VAL A 85 -8.78 -1.84 -15.39
N LEU A 86 -9.77 -2.28 -16.16
CA LEU A 86 -10.05 -3.70 -16.40
C LEU A 86 -9.29 -4.12 -17.66
N VAL A 87 -8.32 -5.00 -17.49
CA VAL A 87 -7.54 -5.59 -18.60
C VAL A 87 -8.16 -6.94 -18.98
N GLY A 88 -8.48 -7.08 -20.24
CA GLY A 88 -8.92 -8.34 -20.85
C GLY A 88 -7.94 -8.78 -21.90
N ASN A 89 -8.46 -9.39 -22.97
CA ASN A 89 -7.68 -9.84 -24.12
C ASN A 89 -7.51 -8.75 -25.21
N GLN A 90 -8.11 -7.58 -25.01
CA GLN A 90 -8.03 -6.45 -25.92
C GLN A 90 -7.14 -5.35 -25.34
N THR A 91 -6.49 -4.60 -26.22
CA THR A 91 -5.71 -3.42 -25.83
C THR A 91 -6.63 -2.35 -25.28
N VAL A 92 -6.31 -1.85 -24.08
CA VAL A 92 -6.97 -0.70 -23.47
C VAL A 92 -6.19 0.55 -23.85
N ASN A 93 -6.81 1.47 -24.56
CA ASN A 93 -6.18 2.74 -24.94
C ASN A 93 -6.68 3.88 -24.04
N LEU A 94 -5.74 4.66 -23.47
CA LEU A 94 -6.02 5.71 -22.50
C LEU A 94 -5.40 7.04 -22.93
N ASP A 95 -6.19 8.10 -22.83
CA ASP A 95 -5.73 9.47 -22.94
C ASP A 95 -5.76 10.08 -21.54
N ILE A 96 -4.59 10.51 -21.04
CA ILE A 96 -4.40 10.90 -19.64
C ILE A 96 -3.93 12.34 -19.60
N GLU A 97 -4.66 13.17 -18.85
CA GLU A 97 -4.29 14.54 -18.59
C GLU A 97 -3.74 14.66 -17.16
N LEU A 98 -2.53 15.19 -17.02
CA LEU A 98 -1.93 15.51 -15.73
C LEU A 98 -2.10 16.99 -15.43
N THR A 99 -2.60 17.26 -14.24
CA THR A 99 -2.68 18.62 -13.69
C THR A 99 -1.36 18.93 -12.98
N GLN A 100 -0.82 20.12 -13.25
CA GLN A 100 0.36 20.58 -12.52
C GLN A 100 0.00 20.71 -11.05
N SER A 101 0.81 20.11 -10.20
CA SER A 101 0.61 20.21 -8.75
C SER A 101 0.80 21.66 -8.34
N VAL A 102 -0.26 22.25 -7.78
CA VAL A 102 -0.12 23.49 -7.03
C VAL A 102 0.45 23.08 -5.69
N THR A 103 1.77 23.24 -5.52
CA THR A 103 2.41 22.99 -4.23
C THR A 103 1.68 23.85 -3.20
N GLU A 104 0.73 23.27 -2.47
CA GLU A 104 0.31 23.89 -1.22
C GLU A 104 1.59 24.08 -0.41
N LEU A 105 1.86 25.32 -0.02
CA LEU A 105 2.98 25.64 0.84
C LEU A 105 2.75 24.87 2.16
N HIS A 106 3.23 23.64 2.20
CA HIS A 106 3.34 22.95 3.46
C HIS A 106 4.20 23.84 4.34
N GLU A 107 3.71 24.15 5.53
CA GLU A 107 4.43 24.93 6.50
C GLU A 107 5.88 24.43 6.55
N ILE A 108 6.83 25.26 6.13
CA ILE A 108 8.25 24.88 6.14
C ILE A 108 8.68 24.77 7.59
N VAL A 109 8.56 23.57 8.12
CA VAL A 109 9.12 23.27 9.44
C VAL A 109 10.61 23.14 9.27
N ILE A 110 11.35 24.17 9.72
CA ILE A 110 12.82 24.11 9.77
C ILE A 110 13.19 23.02 10.78
N THR A 111 13.53 21.85 10.27
CA THR A 111 13.96 20.72 11.06
C THR A 111 15.48 20.73 11.16
N THR A 112 16.05 20.65 12.36
CA THR A 112 17.50 20.52 12.53
C THR A 112 17.95 19.15 11.97
N PRO A 113 19.21 19.01 11.49
CA PRO A 113 19.71 17.71 11.04
C PRO A 113 19.59 16.60 12.09
N ALA A 114 19.73 16.93 13.39
CA ALA A 114 19.58 15.98 14.48
C ALA A 114 18.11 15.53 14.65
N ASP A 115 17.16 16.47 14.56
CA ASP A 115 15.73 16.15 14.63
C ASP A 115 15.28 15.36 13.41
N TRP A 116 15.79 15.70 12.22
CA TRP A 116 15.50 14.95 11.01
C TRP A 116 15.96 13.49 11.15
N LYS A 117 17.19 13.25 11.59
CA LYS A 117 17.73 11.91 11.79
C LYS A 117 16.87 11.10 12.77
N LYS A 118 16.52 11.69 13.91
CA LYS A 118 15.66 11.05 14.92
C LYS A 118 14.28 10.69 14.35
N ASN A 119 13.65 11.61 13.62
CA ASN A 119 12.35 11.39 13.01
C ASN A 119 12.42 10.35 11.89
N TYR A 120 13.52 10.33 11.12
CA TYR A 120 13.75 9.34 10.08
C TYR A 120 13.93 7.92 10.65
N GLU A 121 14.72 7.76 11.70
CA GLU A 121 14.87 6.46 12.38
C GLU A 121 13.53 5.93 12.89
N GLN A 122 12.70 6.82 13.42
CA GLN A 122 11.37 6.45 13.85
C GLN A 122 10.45 6.11 12.67
N PHE A 123 10.47 6.92 11.61
CA PHE A 123 9.73 6.67 10.38
C PHE A 123 10.07 5.28 9.81
N VAL A 124 11.34 4.95 9.67
CA VAL A 124 11.79 3.65 9.15
C VAL A 124 11.25 2.52 10.01
N LYS A 125 11.31 2.64 11.33
CA LYS A 125 10.79 1.65 12.26
C LYS A 125 9.28 1.44 12.12
N ASP A 126 8.53 2.53 11.99
CA ASP A 126 7.06 2.48 11.94
C ASP A 126 6.55 2.10 10.54
N PHE A 127 7.28 2.47 9.47
CA PHE A 127 6.91 2.22 8.08
C PHE A 127 7.34 0.84 7.57
N ILE A 128 8.59 0.43 7.83
CA ILE A 128 9.12 -0.87 7.40
C ILE A 128 8.77 -1.97 8.39
N GLY A 129 8.66 -1.62 9.68
CA GLY A 129 8.44 -2.59 10.75
C GLY A 129 9.73 -3.03 11.42
N THR A 130 9.60 -4.04 12.29
CA THR A 130 10.71 -4.58 13.13
C THR A 130 10.82 -6.09 13.07
N ASP A 131 10.12 -6.75 12.16
CA ASP A 131 10.17 -8.19 11.97
C ASP A 131 11.51 -8.67 11.37
N ASP A 132 11.67 -9.97 11.22
CA ASP A 132 12.91 -10.53 10.69
C ASP A 132 13.17 -10.13 9.24
N ASN A 133 12.14 -9.88 8.43
CA ASN A 133 12.31 -9.40 7.06
C ASN A 133 12.72 -7.94 7.01
N ALA A 134 12.29 -7.11 7.97
CA ALA A 134 12.63 -5.70 8.05
C ALA A 134 14.14 -5.46 8.18
N LYS A 135 14.86 -6.38 8.82
CA LYS A 135 16.33 -6.33 8.98
C LYS A 135 17.10 -6.36 7.65
N TYR A 136 16.46 -6.88 6.60
CA TYR A 136 17.02 -6.97 5.24
C TYR A 136 16.50 -5.87 4.32
N CYS A 137 15.71 -4.92 4.86
CA CYS A 137 15.22 -3.76 4.13
C CYS A 137 16.14 -2.57 4.30
N THR A 138 16.47 -1.91 3.20
CA THR A 138 17.29 -0.70 3.20
C THR A 138 16.62 0.37 2.35
N VAL A 139 16.43 1.56 2.91
CA VAL A 139 15.99 2.73 2.14
C VAL A 139 17.19 3.30 1.40
N ILE A 140 17.12 3.35 0.07
CA ILE A 140 18.24 3.74 -0.81
C ILE A 140 18.38 5.26 -0.89
N ASN A 141 17.26 5.98 -0.85
CA ASN A 141 17.18 7.44 -1.00
C ASN A 141 16.46 8.10 0.18
N PRO A 142 17.04 8.10 1.38
CA PRO A 142 16.35 8.55 2.60
C PRO A 142 15.87 10.00 2.53
N HIS A 143 16.52 10.86 1.75
CA HIS A 143 16.14 12.27 1.61
C HIS A 143 14.97 12.52 0.65
N ALA A 144 14.42 11.48 0.01
CA ALA A 144 13.20 11.59 -0.76
C ALA A 144 11.96 11.76 0.14
N VAL A 145 12.06 11.39 1.42
CA VAL A 145 10.94 11.54 2.37
C VAL A 145 11.00 12.89 3.07
N THR A 146 9.89 13.61 3.03
CA THR A 146 9.65 14.80 3.86
C THR A 146 9.02 14.36 5.17
N LEU A 147 9.58 14.81 6.28
CA LEU A 147 9.18 14.42 7.64
C LEU A 147 8.77 15.64 8.45
N GLN A 148 7.61 15.57 9.09
CA GLN A 148 7.11 16.61 9.97
C GLN A 148 6.65 16.01 11.31
N TYR A 149 7.24 16.48 12.41
CA TYR A 149 6.83 16.05 13.75
C TYR A 149 6.04 17.14 14.46
N HIS A 150 4.81 16.86 14.80
CA HIS A 150 3.91 17.74 15.52
C HIS A 150 3.97 17.47 17.03
N LYS A 151 4.71 18.29 17.75
CA LYS A 151 4.93 18.13 19.22
C LYS A 151 3.63 18.13 20.02
N ALA A 152 2.68 19.00 19.67
CA ALA A 152 1.41 19.11 20.39
C ALA A 152 0.52 17.87 20.25
N ARG A 153 0.53 17.24 19.09
CA ARG A 153 -0.24 16.02 18.78
C ARG A 153 0.57 14.74 18.95
N GLN A 154 1.87 14.86 19.20
CA GLN A 154 2.81 13.75 19.24
C GLN A 154 2.73 12.84 18.00
N THR A 155 2.51 13.43 16.83
CA THR A 155 2.31 12.73 15.57
C THR A 155 3.48 12.99 14.63
N LEU A 156 4.03 11.93 14.04
CA LEU A 156 4.99 12.01 12.95
C LEU A 156 4.25 11.83 11.62
N GLU A 157 4.34 12.83 10.76
CA GLU A 157 3.78 12.79 9.41
C GLU A 157 4.90 12.71 8.38
N ALA A 158 4.63 12.02 7.26
CA ALA A 158 5.58 11.92 6.15
C ALA A 158 4.88 11.82 4.79
N TYR A 159 5.56 12.27 3.75
CA TYR A 159 5.14 12.12 2.36
C TYR A 159 6.36 12.16 1.42
N THR A 160 6.15 11.83 0.16
CA THR A 160 7.21 11.94 -0.87
C THR A 160 6.65 12.58 -2.14
N ASP A 161 7.47 13.41 -2.79
CA ASP A 161 7.14 13.98 -4.11
C ASP A 161 7.59 13.07 -5.25
N ASP A 162 8.51 12.14 -4.96
CA ASP A 162 9.00 11.11 -5.87
C ASP A 162 9.09 9.77 -5.13
N PHE A 163 9.51 8.74 -5.80
CA PHE A 163 9.61 7.41 -5.21
C PHE A 163 10.58 7.34 -4.01
N LEU A 164 10.09 6.87 -2.88
CA LEU A 164 10.92 6.27 -1.85
C LEU A 164 11.33 4.86 -2.30
N VAL A 165 12.62 4.62 -2.41
CA VAL A 165 13.15 3.35 -2.90
C VAL A 165 13.63 2.50 -1.74
N VAL A 166 13.02 1.34 -1.57
CA VAL A 166 13.37 0.37 -0.53
C VAL A 166 13.85 -0.93 -1.18
N GLU A 167 15.05 -1.38 -0.87
CA GLU A 167 15.49 -2.72 -1.24
C GLU A 167 15.22 -3.70 -0.12
N ASN A 168 14.58 -4.83 -0.46
CA ASN A 168 14.34 -5.96 0.43
C ASN A 168 15.15 -7.16 -0.06
N LEU A 169 16.32 -7.36 0.53
CA LEU A 169 17.24 -8.44 0.17
C LEU A 169 16.74 -9.81 0.64
N ALA A 170 15.81 -9.88 1.60
CA ALA A 170 15.21 -11.14 2.01
C ALA A 170 14.27 -11.70 0.93
N LEU A 171 13.56 -10.83 0.23
CA LEU A 171 12.58 -11.21 -0.80
C LEU A 171 13.08 -10.96 -2.23
N GLY A 172 14.23 -10.31 -2.42
CA GLY A 172 14.78 -9.99 -3.73
C GLY A 172 13.97 -8.97 -4.51
N TYR A 173 13.45 -7.95 -3.82
CA TYR A 173 12.70 -6.86 -4.44
C TYR A 173 13.32 -5.49 -4.16
N ARG A 174 13.26 -4.62 -5.15
CA ARG A 174 13.33 -3.17 -4.99
C ARG A 174 11.91 -2.64 -5.10
N VAL A 175 11.42 -2.00 -4.05
CA VAL A 175 10.08 -1.40 -3.99
C VAL A 175 10.22 0.10 -4.18
N LYS A 176 9.59 0.62 -5.21
CA LYS A 176 9.41 2.06 -5.43
C LYS A 176 8.06 2.46 -4.88
N PHE A 177 8.05 3.26 -3.83
CA PHE A 177 6.84 3.64 -3.11
C PHE A 177 6.58 5.14 -3.24
N LEU A 178 5.48 5.53 -3.88
CA LEU A 178 4.97 6.90 -3.85
C LEU A 178 4.15 7.05 -2.58
N LEU A 179 4.77 7.62 -1.55
CA LEU A 179 4.13 7.82 -0.26
C LEU A 179 3.30 9.10 -0.28
N LYS A 180 1.99 8.97 -0.44
CA LYS A 180 1.06 10.11 -0.44
C LYS A 180 0.90 10.70 0.95
N SER A 181 0.75 9.83 1.96
CA SER A 181 0.66 10.22 3.35
C SER A 181 1.12 9.10 4.27
N PHE A 182 1.72 9.48 5.37
CA PHE A 182 2.05 8.62 6.49
C PHE A 182 1.78 9.41 7.77
N SER A 183 1.21 8.75 8.75
CA SER A 183 0.95 9.33 10.07
C SER A 183 1.16 8.26 11.14
N ALA A 184 2.04 8.55 12.10
CA ALA A 184 2.25 7.73 13.29
C ALA A 184 1.91 8.55 14.53
N ASP A 185 0.77 8.27 15.12
CA ASP A 185 0.29 8.89 16.35
C ASP A 185 0.80 8.10 17.56
N ARG A 186 1.61 8.75 18.39
CA ARG A 186 2.23 8.14 19.56
C ARG A 186 1.28 8.02 20.75
N ILE A 187 0.19 8.77 20.76
CA ILE A 187 -0.79 8.74 21.84
C ILE A 187 -1.69 7.51 21.65
N SER A 188 -2.23 7.33 20.45
CA SER A 188 -3.08 6.18 20.13
C SER A 188 -2.30 4.91 19.78
N GLY A 189 -1.01 5.03 19.44
CA GLY A 189 -0.19 3.93 18.92
C GLY A 189 -0.61 3.47 17.52
N ILE A 190 -1.36 4.31 16.77
CA ILE A 190 -1.85 3.98 15.44
C ILE A 190 -0.88 4.55 14.41
N THR A 191 -0.44 3.68 13.50
CA THR A 191 0.28 4.06 12.29
C THR A 191 -0.60 3.79 11.08
N SER A 192 -0.73 4.78 10.20
CA SER A 192 -1.45 4.69 8.94
C SER A 192 -0.63 5.28 7.80
N TYR A 193 -0.76 4.73 6.61
CA TYR A 193 -0.13 5.28 5.42
C TYR A 193 -0.93 4.95 4.16
N GLU A 194 -0.80 5.82 3.18
CA GLU A 194 -1.43 5.70 1.86
C GLU A 194 -0.36 5.96 0.79
N GLY A 195 -0.42 5.21 -0.29
CA GLY A 195 0.49 5.40 -1.42
C GLY A 195 0.50 4.23 -2.37
N GLU A 196 1.22 4.41 -3.48
CA GLU A 196 1.27 3.47 -4.59
C GLU A 196 2.64 2.79 -4.68
N ARG A 197 2.67 1.53 -5.07
CA ARG A 197 3.89 0.71 -5.07
C ARG A 197 4.14 0.04 -6.40
N LEU A 198 5.39 0.15 -6.87
CA LEU A 198 5.92 -0.61 -7.99
C LEU A 198 7.03 -1.53 -7.48
N PHE A 199 6.93 -2.81 -7.78
CA PHE A 199 7.96 -3.79 -7.44
C PHE A 199 8.88 -4.02 -8.63
N GLN A 200 10.17 -4.11 -8.36
CA GLN A 200 11.19 -4.51 -9.32
C GLN A 200 11.95 -5.70 -8.75
N GLU A 201 12.06 -6.78 -9.52
CA GLU A 201 12.84 -7.94 -9.10
C GLU A 201 14.33 -7.61 -9.15
N LEU A 202 15.05 -7.94 -8.09
CA LEU A 202 16.50 -7.87 -8.07
C LEU A 202 17.07 -9.05 -8.86
N LYS A 203 18.20 -8.81 -9.54
CA LYS A 203 18.93 -9.88 -10.21
C LYS A 203 19.89 -10.54 -9.22
N GLY A 204 19.89 -11.86 -9.19
CA GLY A 204 20.75 -12.66 -8.33
C GLY A 204 21.34 -13.86 -9.04
N SER A 205 22.17 -14.63 -8.35
CA SER A 205 22.53 -15.97 -8.79
C SER A 205 21.30 -16.89 -8.74
N LYS A 206 21.28 -17.98 -9.52
CA LYS A 206 20.18 -18.97 -9.48
C LYS A 206 19.82 -19.40 -8.06
N LYS A 207 20.85 -19.66 -7.23
CA LYS A 207 20.64 -20.03 -5.83
C LYS A 207 19.93 -18.94 -5.02
N GLN A 208 20.29 -17.67 -5.23
CA GLN A 208 19.63 -16.53 -4.57
C GLN A 208 18.18 -16.37 -5.03
N GLU A 209 17.93 -16.51 -6.33
CA GLU A 209 16.58 -16.41 -6.89
C GLU A 209 15.67 -17.53 -6.36
N GLU A 210 16.16 -18.78 -6.27
CA GLU A 210 15.44 -19.90 -5.65
C GLU A 210 15.11 -19.62 -4.16
N GLU A 211 16.08 -19.08 -3.40
CA GLU A 211 15.88 -18.69 -1.99
C GLU A 211 14.82 -17.58 -1.88
N TRP A 212 14.89 -16.54 -2.72
CA TRP A 212 13.89 -15.50 -2.76
C TRP A 212 12.49 -16.03 -3.09
N HIS A 213 12.38 -16.93 -4.07
CA HIS A 213 11.10 -17.56 -4.39
C HIS A 213 10.53 -18.36 -3.21
N LYS A 214 11.37 -19.05 -2.46
CA LYS A 214 10.95 -19.76 -1.25
C LYS A 214 10.43 -18.78 -0.19
N LYS A 215 11.20 -17.74 0.12
CA LYS A 215 10.82 -16.72 1.12
C LYS A 215 9.58 -15.91 0.70
N ARG A 216 9.40 -15.63 -0.59
CA ARG A 216 8.17 -15.01 -1.11
C ARG A 216 6.94 -15.88 -0.86
N ARG A 217 7.06 -17.21 -1.03
CA ARG A 217 5.95 -18.13 -0.71
C ARG A 217 5.66 -18.14 0.79
N GLU A 218 6.70 -18.19 1.62
CA GLU A 218 6.54 -18.11 3.09
C GLU A 218 5.85 -16.81 3.52
N ALA A 219 6.27 -15.67 2.96
CA ALA A 219 5.66 -14.37 3.23
C ALA A 219 4.22 -14.22 2.68
N TYR A 220 3.88 -14.98 1.63
CA TYR A 220 2.53 -14.98 1.06
C TYR A 220 1.53 -15.70 1.98
N TYR A 221 1.88 -16.87 2.51
CA TYR A 221 0.98 -17.64 3.36
C TYR A 221 0.68 -16.90 4.67
N GLY A 222 -0.61 -16.74 4.98
CA GLY A 222 -1.09 -15.97 6.12
C GLY A 222 -1.12 -14.45 5.91
N SER A 223 -0.68 -13.95 4.73
CA SER A 223 -0.74 -12.51 4.41
C SER A 223 -2.17 -12.04 4.11
N PRO A 224 -2.46 -10.72 4.20
CA PRO A 224 -3.73 -10.17 3.75
C PRO A 224 -4.08 -10.53 2.30
N MET A 225 -3.09 -10.59 1.40
CA MET A 225 -3.31 -10.99 0.00
C MET A 225 -3.76 -12.46 -0.10
N HIS A 226 -3.16 -13.36 0.68
CA HIS A 226 -3.59 -14.75 0.77
C HIS A 226 -5.04 -14.84 1.26
N PHE A 227 -5.36 -14.12 2.33
CA PHE A 227 -6.73 -14.05 2.86
C PHE A 227 -7.74 -13.58 1.83
N TYR A 228 -7.51 -12.44 1.17
CA TYR A 228 -8.46 -11.90 0.19
C TYR A 228 -8.63 -12.78 -1.04
N ARG A 229 -7.58 -13.44 -1.51
CA ARG A 229 -7.67 -14.40 -2.61
C ARG A 229 -8.46 -15.65 -2.21
N SER A 230 -8.22 -16.17 -1.02
CA SER A 230 -8.96 -17.31 -0.48
C SER A 230 -10.43 -16.96 -0.28
N LEU A 231 -10.73 -15.75 0.20
CA LEU A 231 -12.09 -15.25 0.36
C LEU A 231 -12.81 -15.14 -1.01
N SER A 232 -12.17 -14.54 -2.01
CA SER A 232 -12.78 -14.35 -3.35
C SER A 232 -12.98 -15.66 -4.11
N SER A 233 -12.24 -16.71 -3.78
CA SER A 233 -12.36 -18.04 -4.38
C SER A 233 -13.12 -19.05 -3.52
N ASP A 234 -13.73 -18.61 -2.41
CA ASP A 234 -14.45 -19.44 -1.45
C ASP A 234 -13.62 -20.61 -0.91
N LYS A 235 -12.34 -20.34 -0.60
CA LYS A 235 -11.38 -21.35 -0.11
C LYS A 235 -10.79 -21.03 1.26
N LEU A 236 -11.42 -20.18 2.04
CA LEU A 236 -10.89 -19.75 3.34
C LEU A 236 -10.54 -20.93 4.24
N LYS A 237 -11.45 -21.88 4.36
CA LYS A 237 -11.26 -23.07 5.21
C LYS A 237 -10.15 -24.00 4.70
N ASP A 238 -10.11 -24.22 3.38
CA ASP A 238 -9.11 -25.09 2.75
C ASP A 238 -7.70 -24.51 2.87
N GLU A 239 -7.60 -23.17 2.86
CA GLU A 239 -6.35 -22.41 3.01
C GLU A 239 -6.01 -22.10 4.49
N GLY A 240 -6.75 -22.70 5.44
CA GLY A 240 -6.44 -22.67 6.87
C GLY A 240 -6.90 -21.40 7.60
N PHE A 241 -7.78 -20.58 7.02
CA PHE A 241 -8.35 -19.41 7.68
C PHE A 241 -9.59 -19.77 8.49
N ILE A 242 -9.69 -19.20 9.68
CA ILE A 242 -10.84 -19.33 10.56
C ILE A 242 -11.46 -17.96 10.74
N MET A 243 -12.73 -17.82 10.35
CA MET A 243 -13.53 -16.62 10.62
C MET A 243 -14.11 -16.70 12.01
N MET A 244 -13.93 -15.64 12.80
CA MET A 244 -14.50 -15.56 14.15
C MET A 244 -15.39 -14.34 14.29
N LYS A 245 -16.45 -14.48 15.05
CA LYS A 245 -17.32 -13.36 15.40
C LYS A 245 -16.60 -12.45 16.40
N TYR A 246 -16.55 -11.17 16.11
CA TYR A 246 -16.02 -10.15 17.01
C TYR A 246 -17.13 -9.26 17.55
N THR A 247 -17.35 -9.29 18.87
CA THR A 247 -18.30 -8.44 19.54
C THR A 247 -17.55 -7.34 20.30
N ARG A 248 -17.85 -6.09 19.97
CA ARG A 248 -17.33 -4.92 20.68
C ARG A 248 -18.21 -4.61 21.88
N MET A 249 -17.66 -4.70 23.07
CA MET A 249 -18.34 -4.26 24.29
C MET A 249 -17.78 -2.92 24.73
N LEU A 250 -18.68 -2.01 25.17
CA LEU A 250 -18.25 -0.73 25.71
C LEU A 250 -17.50 -0.96 27.02
N ASN A 251 -16.41 -0.23 27.19
CA ASN A 251 -15.62 -0.30 28.42
C ASN A 251 -16.43 0.27 29.60
N PRO A 252 -16.80 -0.56 30.60
CA PRO A 252 -17.62 -0.10 31.73
C PRO A 252 -16.89 0.94 32.60
N ASN A 253 -15.56 0.96 32.55
CA ASN A 253 -14.74 1.89 33.32
C ASN A 253 -14.56 3.24 32.62
N ARG A 254 -14.98 3.37 31.35
CA ARG A 254 -14.88 4.62 30.58
C ARG A 254 -16.22 5.35 30.58
N PRO A 255 -16.30 6.56 31.11
CA PRO A 255 -17.50 7.37 31.03
C PRO A 255 -17.89 7.66 29.58
N GLN A 256 -19.15 8.07 29.36
CA GLN A 256 -19.62 8.49 28.06
C GLN A 256 -18.79 9.66 27.52
N GLU A 257 -18.52 9.69 26.24
CA GLU A 257 -17.70 10.71 25.57
C GLU A 257 -18.14 12.15 25.92
N GLN A 258 -19.44 12.39 25.88
CA GLN A 258 -20.02 13.70 26.20
C GLN A 258 -19.66 14.17 27.62
N VAL A 259 -19.67 13.24 28.57
CA VAL A 259 -19.32 13.54 29.99
C VAL A 259 -17.84 13.87 30.10
N ILE A 260 -16.98 13.08 29.42
CA ILE A 260 -15.52 13.32 29.38
C ILE A 260 -15.23 14.70 28.84
N GLN A 261 -15.76 15.05 27.67
CA GLN A 261 -15.54 16.34 27.02
C GLN A 261 -16.08 17.51 27.85
N GLN A 262 -17.24 17.35 28.46
CA GLN A 262 -17.82 18.37 29.35
C GLN A 262 -16.93 18.62 30.57
N LYS A 263 -16.41 17.55 31.19
CA LYS A 263 -15.55 17.66 32.36
C LYS A 263 -14.18 18.22 32.02
N ILE A 264 -13.59 17.84 30.89
CA ILE A 264 -12.34 18.45 30.43
C ILE A 264 -12.51 19.97 30.24
N ARG A 265 -13.60 20.39 29.55
CA ARG A 265 -13.88 21.83 29.38
C ARG A 265 -14.09 22.55 30.74
N PHE A 266 -14.81 21.92 31.67
CA PHE A 266 -15.11 22.51 32.96
C PHE A 266 -13.86 22.70 33.82
N PHE A 267 -12.92 21.76 33.83
CA PHE A 267 -11.71 21.80 34.63
C PHE A 267 -10.50 22.46 33.94
N ASN A 268 -10.66 22.95 32.73
CA ASN A 268 -9.58 23.57 31.93
C ASN A 268 -9.36 25.06 32.33
N ASP A 269 -9.47 25.36 33.61
CA ASP A 269 -9.28 26.72 34.18
C ASP A 269 -7.89 26.96 34.82
N GLY A 270 -7.01 25.94 34.72
CA GLY A 270 -5.66 25.96 35.28
C GLY A 270 -5.59 25.77 36.82
N ARG A 271 -6.73 25.74 37.52
CA ARG A 271 -6.79 25.61 38.98
C ARG A 271 -6.97 24.17 39.45
N HIS A 272 -7.50 23.30 38.62
CA HIS A 272 -7.88 21.92 38.95
C HIS A 272 -7.03 20.88 38.21
N ARG A 273 -5.72 20.97 38.36
CA ARG A 273 -4.75 20.16 37.58
C ARG A 273 -4.96 18.66 37.71
N ASP A 274 -5.26 18.16 38.90
CA ASP A 274 -5.47 16.72 39.11
C ASP A 274 -6.79 16.26 38.48
N SER A 275 -7.84 17.09 38.55
CA SER A 275 -9.13 16.78 37.94
C SER A 275 -9.06 16.75 36.41
N ILE A 276 -8.37 17.70 35.79
CA ILE A 276 -8.20 17.68 34.32
C ILE A 276 -7.36 16.50 33.89
N ASN A 277 -6.26 16.15 34.59
CA ASN A 277 -5.42 15.00 34.27
C ASN A 277 -6.22 13.69 34.37
N TYR A 278 -7.07 13.58 35.40
CA TYR A 278 -7.98 12.41 35.50
C TYR A 278 -8.90 12.30 34.29
N TRP A 279 -9.53 13.38 33.85
CA TRP A 279 -10.46 13.33 32.71
C TRP A 279 -9.76 13.13 31.38
N ILE A 280 -8.54 13.65 31.21
CA ILE A 280 -7.67 13.33 30.06
C ILE A 280 -7.29 11.85 30.07
N SER A 281 -7.03 11.27 31.24
CA SER A 281 -6.76 9.83 31.31
C SER A 281 -7.98 8.98 30.95
N MET A 282 -9.20 9.44 31.27
CA MET A 282 -10.45 8.80 30.84
C MET A 282 -10.70 8.95 29.33
N GLU A 283 -10.31 10.08 28.73
CA GLU A 283 -10.35 10.27 27.28
C GLU A 283 -9.42 9.27 26.57
N ASN A 284 -8.22 9.06 27.10
CA ASN A 284 -7.23 8.12 26.58
C ASN A 284 -7.57 6.65 26.85
N LEU A 285 -8.52 6.38 27.74
CA LEU A 285 -8.97 5.01 28.02
C LEU A 285 -9.74 4.46 26.81
N SER A 286 -9.43 3.23 26.40
CA SER A 286 -10.09 2.59 25.25
C SER A 286 -11.62 2.61 25.42
N LYS A 287 -12.33 3.08 24.38
CA LYS A 287 -13.80 3.10 24.32
C LYS A 287 -14.39 1.69 24.40
N TYR A 288 -13.67 0.72 23.87
CA TYR A 288 -14.11 -0.67 23.85
C TYR A 288 -13.21 -1.50 24.75
N TYR A 289 -13.85 -2.34 25.54
CA TYR A 289 -13.17 -3.35 26.32
C TYR A 289 -12.71 -4.45 25.39
N ARG A 290 -11.46 -4.87 25.52
CA ARG A 290 -10.93 -5.99 24.76
C ARG A 290 -11.23 -7.26 25.54
N GLU A 291 -12.45 -7.73 25.46
CA GLU A 291 -12.81 -9.05 25.98
C GLU A 291 -12.49 -10.13 24.95
N ASP A 292 -12.35 -11.35 25.46
CA ASP A 292 -12.01 -12.53 24.69
C ASP A 292 -12.81 -12.60 23.39
N LEU A 293 -12.08 -12.75 22.29
CA LEU A 293 -12.64 -13.09 21.00
C LEU A 293 -13.58 -14.28 21.21
N ASP A 294 -14.86 -14.14 20.86
CA ASP A 294 -15.73 -15.31 20.77
C ASP A 294 -15.08 -16.28 19.77
N ARG A 295 -14.47 -17.34 20.30
CA ARG A 295 -13.70 -18.31 19.53
C ARG A 295 -14.60 -19.31 18.80
N THR A 296 -15.90 -19.06 18.78
CA THR A 296 -16.84 -19.90 18.05
C THR A 296 -16.67 -19.59 16.55
N PRO A 297 -16.22 -20.55 15.73
CA PRO A 297 -16.12 -20.36 14.29
C PRO A 297 -17.49 -20.00 13.71
N MET A 298 -17.52 -19.01 12.82
CA MET A 298 -18.73 -18.69 12.08
C MET A 298 -19.11 -19.87 11.19
N PRO A 299 -20.42 -20.23 11.11
CA PRO A 299 -20.88 -21.21 10.14
C PRO A 299 -20.55 -20.73 8.71
N ALA A 300 -20.21 -21.66 7.83
CA ALA A 300 -19.86 -21.37 6.45
C ALA A 300 -20.98 -20.75 5.60
N GLU A 301 -22.20 -20.66 6.16
CA GLU A 301 -23.42 -20.23 5.46
C GLU A 301 -23.90 -18.81 5.85
N GLN A 302 -23.05 -17.95 6.44
CA GLN A 302 -23.43 -16.57 6.80
C GLN A 302 -22.56 -15.52 6.13
#